data_c5f6c206b07d902d0569c80284f35d7f
#
_entry.id   c5f6c206b07d902d0569c80284f35d7f
#
_cell.length_a   1.000
_cell.length_b   1.000
_cell.length_c   1.000
_cell.angle_alpha   90.00
_cell.angle_beta   90.00
_cell.angle_gamma   90.00
#
_symmetry.space_group_name_H-M   'P 1'
#
loop_
_entity.id
_entity.type
_entity.pdbx_description
1 polymer ?
#
loop_
_entity_poly.entity_id
_entity_poly.type
_entity_poly.pdbx_seq_one_letter_code
_entity_poly.pdbx_strand_id
1 'polypeptide(L)'
;AANAEKLVLSEFQPSTLSKEEQTKELAWFTRAAEPFRGMTINVVSETLTTHEYESEVLTEAFFEITGIKVNHDLIQEGDVIEKLQTQMQTGQNVYDAYVNDSDLIGTHSRYGYVVALSDFMENEGAAFTLPTLDLEDFIGISFTTGPDGKIYQLPDQQFANLYWFRYDWFSDSQLKKHFEEIYGYPLGVPINWSAYQDIAEFFTKEVKEIDGQPVYGHMDYGKKDPSLGWRFTDAWLSMAGAGDKGIPNGLPVDEWGIRVEGCRPVGSSVSRGGATNSPAAVYALQKYIDWLKSYAPAEASGMTF
;
A
#
# COMPACT_ATOMS: atom_id res chain seq x y z
N ALA A 1 -12.36 32.68 -9.35
CA ALA A 1 -13.72 32.24 -9.70
C ALA A 1 -13.73 31.51 -11.06
N ALA A 2 -13.23 32.13 -12.16
CA ALA A 2 -13.24 31.48 -13.49
C ALA A 2 -12.44 30.18 -13.56
N ASN A 3 -11.26 30.14 -12.94
CA ASN A 3 -10.43 28.94 -12.90
C ASN A 3 -11.10 27.82 -12.10
N ALA A 4 -11.69 28.14 -10.95
CA ALA A 4 -12.42 27.18 -10.13
C ALA A 4 -13.58 26.55 -10.89
N GLU A 5 -14.36 27.36 -11.62
CA GLU A 5 -15.47 26.84 -12.43
C GLU A 5 -15.00 25.91 -13.55
N LYS A 6 -13.89 26.25 -14.21
CA LYS A 6 -13.26 25.37 -15.22
C LYS A 6 -12.86 24.02 -14.60
N LEU A 7 -12.18 24.02 -13.46
CA LEU A 7 -11.74 22.79 -12.79
C LEU A 7 -12.91 21.90 -12.35
N VAL A 8 -13.99 22.50 -11.82
CA VAL A 8 -15.22 21.77 -11.48
C VAL A 8 -15.85 21.11 -12.70
N LEU A 9 -15.76 21.74 -13.87
CA LEU A 9 -16.39 21.22 -15.10
C LEU A 9 -15.55 20.16 -15.80
N SER A 10 -14.25 20.12 -15.58
CA SER A 10 -13.33 19.21 -16.29
C SER A 10 -12.63 18.24 -15.36
N GLU A 11 -11.81 18.74 -14.46
CA GLU A 11 -10.82 17.94 -13.73
C GLU A 11 -11.44 17.19 -12.55
N PHE A 12 -12.40 17.81 -11.85
CA PHE A 12 -13.01 17.23 -10.65
C PHE A 12 -14.30 16.46 -10.95
N GLN A 13 -14.33 15.75 -12.06
CA GLN A 13 -15.46 14.90 -12.47
C GLN A 13 -15.01 13.48 -12.81
N PRO A 14 -15.78 12.45 -12.43
CA PRO A 14 -17.01 12.49 -11.66
C PRO A 14 -16.80 12.82 -10.18
N SER A 15 -17.80 13.42 -9.53
CA SER A 15 -17.79 13.74 -8.10
C SER A 15 -19.13 13.38 -7.46
N THR A 16 -19.11 12.99 -6.19
CA THR A 16 -20.31 12.81 -5.36
C THR A 16 -20.92 14.14 -4.93
N LEU A 17 -20.11 15.22 -4.92
CA LEU A 17 -20.57 16.57 -4.63
C LEU A 17 -21.23 17.19 -5.87
N SER A 18 -22.29 17.96 -5.68
CA SER A 18 -22.86 18.78 -6.72
C SER A 18 -21.87 19.87 -7.17
N LYS A 19 -22.03 20.38 -8.39
CA LYS A 19 -21.17 21.47 -8.89
C LYS A 19 -21.23 22.72 -8.04
N GLU A 20 -22.37 22.99 -7.39
CA GLU A 20 -22.52 24.10 -6.48
C GLU A 20 -21.71 23.92 -5.20
N GLU A 21 -21.72 22.72 -4.62
CA GLU A 21 -20.92 22.38 -3.45
C GLU A 21 -19.42 22.44 -3.74
N GLN A 22 -18.96 21.82 -4.83
CA GLN A 22 -17.59 21.93 -5.29
C GLN A 22 -17.13 23.39 -5.45
N THR A 23 -17.98 24.22 -6.08
CA THR A 23 -17.66 25.64 -6.27
C THR A 23 -17.55 26.39 -4.94
N LYS A 24 -18.38 26.05 -3.95
CA LYS A 24 -18.29 26.62 -2.59
C LYS A 24 -16.99 26.22 -1.90
N GLU A 25 -16.57 24.97 -2.01
CA GLU A 25 -15.30 24.50 -1.45
C GLU A 25 -14.10 25.18 -2.09
N LEU A 26 -14.05 25.27 -3.43
CA LEU A 26 -12.96 25.97 -4.11
C LEU A 26 -12.91 27.45 -3.76
N ALA A 27 -14.07 28.10 -3.57
CA ALA A 27 -14.12 29.47 -3.09
C ALA A 27 -13.63 29.60 -1.64
N TRP A 28 -13.85 28.57 -0.82
CA TRP A 28 -13.31 28.52 0.54
C TRP A 28 -11.78 28.40 0.51
N PHE A 29 -11.21 27.47 -0.28
CA PHE A 29 -9.76 27.34 -0.46
C PHE A 29 -9.11 28.64 -0.90
N THR A 30 -9.72 29.34 -1.86
CA THR A 30 -9.22 30.63 -2.34
C THR A 30 -9.13 31.67 -1.21
N ARG A 31 -10.12 31.72 -0.32
CA ARG A 31 -10.13 32.66 0.83
C ARG A 31 -9.17 32.24 1.93
N ALA A 32 -9.17 30.95 2.28
CA ALA A 32 -8.29 30.42 3.33
C ALA A 32 -6.81 30.59 2.96
N ALA A 33 -6.47 30.47 1.70
CA ALA A 33 -5.11 30.61 1.20
C ALA A 33 -4.62 32.07 1.05
N GLU A 34 -5.51 33.07 1.19
CA GLU A 34 -5.16 34.49 0.95
C GLU A 34 -3.92 34.95 1.71
N PRO A 35 -3.73 34.63 3.02
CA PRO A 35 -2.53 35.02 3.76
C PRO A 35 -1.24 34.36 3.29
N PHE A 36 -1.34 33.28 2.54
CA PHE A 36 -0.22 32.43 2.12
C PHE A 36 0.12 32.53 0.64
N ARG A 37 -0.56 33.41 -0.10
CA ARG A 37 -0.31 33.61 -1.53
C ARG A 37 1.13 33.96 -1.82
N GLY A 38 1.71 33.29 -2.81
CA GLY A 38 3.10 33.46 -3.19
C GLY A 38 4.08 32.58 -2.41
N MET A 39 3.61 31.80 -1.44
CA MET A 39 4.44 30.77 -0.79
C MET A 39 4.76 29.65 -1.78
N THR A 40 5.87 28.99 -1.50
CA THR A 40 6.23 27.71 -2.13
C THR A 40 6.38 26.67 -1.04
N ILE A 41 5.78 25.49 -1.24
CA ILE A 41 5.96 24.32 -0.40
C ILE A 41 6.58 23.19 -1.22
N ASN A 42 7.41 22.39 -0.58
CA ASN A 42 8.10 21.26 -1.19
C ASN A 42 7.51 19.97 -0.64
N VAL A 43 7.10 19.11 -1.54
CA VAL A 43 6.50 17.80 -1.23
C VAL A 43 7.34 16.71 -1.88
N VAL A 44 7.41 15.56 -1.28
CA VAL A 44 8.06 14.37 -1.86
C VAL A 44 7.16 13.17 -1.74
N SER A 45 7.15 12.35 -2.78
CA SER A 45 6.52 11.03 -2.81
C SER A 45 7.28 10.06 -3.70
N GLU A 46 6.89 8.81 -3.66
CA GLU A 46 7.36 7.82 -4.62
C GLU A 46 6.80 8.08 -6.03
N THR A 47 7.47 7.50 -7.04
CA THR A 47 7.05 7.62 -8.44
C THR A 47 5.98 6.57 -8.75
N LEU A 48 4.73 6.99 -8.72
CA LEU A 48 3.55 6.20 -9.10
C LEU A 48 2.67 7.02 -10.03
N THR A 49 1.85 6.35 -10.84
CA THR A 49 0.93 7.02 -11.78
C THR A 49 -0.02 8.00 -11.07
N THR A 50 -0.47 7.68 -9.86
CA THR A 50 -1.29 8.58 -9.03
C THR A 50 -0.51 9.82 -8.63
N HIS A 51 0.71 9.66 -8.13
CA HIS A 51 1.56 10.78 -7.72
C HIS A 51 2.06 11.61 -8.92
N GLU A 52 2.23 11.00 -10.11
CA GLU A 52 2.47 11.74 -11.34
C GLU A 52 1.31 12.68 -11.67
N TYR A 53 0.08 12.19 -11.57
CA TYR A 53 -1.12 13.02 -11.74
C TYR A 53 -1.21 14.15 -10.70
N GLU A 54 -0.92 13.86 -9.46
CA GLU A 54 -0.88 14.87 -8.39
C GLU A 54 0.19 15.93 -8.69
N SER A 55 1.39 15.51 -9.04
CA SER A 55 2.52 16.39 -9.32
C SER A 55 2.30 17.27 -10.56
N GLU A 56 1.71 16.74 -11.61
CA GLU A 56 1.54 17.44 -12.88
C GLU A 56 0.23 18.23 -12.98
N VAL A 57 -0.86 17.69 -12.43
CA VAL A 57 -2.20 18.24 -12.61
C VAL A 57 -2.73 18.91 -11.34
N LEU A 58 -2.68 18.21 -10.20
CA LEU A 58 -3.29 18.74 -8.98
C LEU A 58 -2.49 19.89 -8.37
N THR A 59 -1.14 19.89 -8.50
CA THR A 59 -0.32 21.03 -8.08
C THR A 59 -0.63 22.29 -8.87
N GLU A 60 -0.87 22.17 -10.19
CA GLU A 60 -1.30 23.30 -11.02
C GLU A 60 -2.70 23.81 -10.62
N ALA A 61 -3.65 22.88 -10.43
CA ALA A 61 -4.99 23.22 -9.98
C ALA A 61 -4.95 23.93 -8.62
N PHE A 62 -4.14 23.43 -7.70
CA PHE A 62 -3.95 24.04 -6.38
C PHE A 62 -3.36 25.44 -6.49
N PHE A 63 -2.34 25.63 -7.33
CA PHE A 63 -1.78 26.96 -7.58
C PHE A 63 -2.79 27.93 -8.19
N GLU A 64 -3.58 27.49 -9.17
CA GLU A 64 -4.62 28.33 -9.79
C GLU A 64 -5.68 28.80 -8.80
N ILE A 65 -6.02 27.95 -7.80
CA ILE A 65 -7.03 28.24 -6.78
C ILE A 65 -6.44 29.09 -5.66
N THR A 66 -5.28 28.71 -5.15
CA THR A 66 -4.71 29.23 -3.91
C THR A 66 -3.64 30.29 -4.11
N GLY A 67 -2.92 30.27 -5.23
CA GLY A 67 -1.71 31.07 -5.45
C GLY A 67 -0.50 30.59 -4.66
N ILE A 68 -0.54 29.37 -4.10
CA ILE A 68 0.57 28.71 -3.41
C ILE A 68 1.18 27.71 -4.39
N LYS A 69 2.50 27.80 -4.59
CA LYS A 69 3.21 26.87 -5.46
C LYS A 69 3.57 25.59 -4.68
N VAL A 70 3.31 24.44 -5.27
CA VAL A 70 3.79 23.14 -4.78
C VAL A 70 4.87 22.62 -5.71
N ASN A 71 6.06 22.35 -5.19
CA ASN A 71 7.07 21.56 -5.87
C ASN A 71 6.94 20.14 -5.37
N HIS A 72 6.49 19.22 -6.22
CA HIS A 72 6.28 17.83 -5.84
C HIS A 72 7.35 16.96 -6.51
N ASP A 73 8.34 16.54 -5.72
CA ASP A 73 9.42 15.68 -6.17
C ASP A 73 8.97 14.22 -6.17
N LEU A 74 9.12 13.57 -7.32
CA LEU A 74 8.86 12.14 -7.49
C LEU A 74 10.18 11.39 -7.52
N ILE A 75 10.39 10.49 -6.57
CA ILE A 75 11.62 9.72 -6.44
C ILE A 75 11.31 8.25 -6.14
N GLN A 76 12.32 7.41 -6.05
CA GLN A 76 12.13 6.01 -5.68
C GLN A 76 11.70 5.89 -4.21
N GLU A 77 10.82 4.95 -3.89
CA GLU A 77 10.20 4.78 -2.57
C GLU A 77 11.22 4.71 -1.42
N GLY A 78 12.25 3.86 -1.54
CA GLY A 78 13.29 3.76 -0.52
C GLY A 78 14.05 5.07 -0.30
N ASP A 79 14.23 5.88 -1.34
CA ASP A 79 14.87 7.19 -1.25
C ASP A 79 13.98 8.21 -0.52
N VAL A 80 12.64 8.11 -0.64
CA VAL A 80 11.70 8.93 0.15
C VAL A 80 11.95 8.68 1.63
N ILE A 81 11.93 7.42 2.05
CA ILE A 81 12.13 7.02 3.44
C ILE A 81 13.48 7.53 3.97
N GLU A 82 14.56 7.31 3.23
CA GLU A 82 15.92 7.69 3.64
C GLU A 82 16.06 9.22 3.79
N LYS A 83 15.54 9.98 2.82
CA LYS A 83 15.59 11.45 2.85
C LYS A 83 14.76 12.01 4.01
N LEU A 84 13.56 11.50 4.24
CA LEU A 84 12.71 11.93 5.35
C LEU A 84 13.34 11.62 6.71
N GLN A 85 13.87 10.43 6.90
CA GLN A 85 14.57 10.09 8.14
C GLN A 85 15.80 10.97 8.38
N THR A 86 16.56 11.26 7.33
CA THR A 86 17.72 12.17 7.42
C THR A 86 17.28 13.59 7.79
N GLN A 87 16.25 14.11 7.15
CA GLN A 87 15.68 15.42 7.47
C GLN A 87 15.25 15.50 8.94
N MET A 88 14.49 14.51 9.40
CA MET A 88 13.98 14.45 10.78
C MET A 88 15.10 14.36 11.82
N GLN A 89 16.12 13.56 11.54
CA GLN A 89 17.27 13.39 12.46
C GLN A 89 18.18 14.62 12.51
N THR A 90 18.36 15.31 11.39
CA THR A 90 19.25 16.47 11.31
C THR A 90 18.55 17.79 11.63
N GLY A 91 17.22 17.82 11.62
CA GLY A 91 16.41 19.03 11.77
C GLY A 91 16.52 19.99 10.57
N GLN A 92 17.05 19.53 9.43
CA GLN A 92 17.09 20.30 8.20
C GLN A 92 15.81 20.08 7.41
N ASN A 93 14.95 21.07 7.35
CA ASN A 93 13.71 20.99 6.61
C ASN A 93 13.95 21.21 5.11
N VAL A 94 13.87 20.12 4.34
CA VAL A 94 13.93 20.13 2.86
C VAL A 94 12.54 20.03 2.27
N TYR A 95 11.72 19.15 2.84
CA TYR A 95 10.35 18.92 2.44
C TYR A 95 9.39 19.36 3.56
N ASP A 96 8.37 20.10 3.20
CA ASP A 96 7.33 20.60 4.11
C ASP A 96 6.24 19.54 4.34
N ALA A 97 6.01 18.69 3.33
CA ALA A 97 5.07 17.57 3.40
C ALA A 97 5.58 16.38 2.57
N TYR A 98 4.99 15.23 2.79
CA TYR A 98 5.33 14.01 2.05
C TYR A 98 4.14 13.05 1.98
N VAL A 99 4.13 12.22 0.94
CA VAL A 99 3.26 11.05 0.84
C VAL A 99 4.12 9.81 1.05
N ASN A 100 3.71 8.93 1.95
CA ASN A 100 4.43 7.71 2.30
C ASN A 100 3.49 6.73 2.99
N ASP A 101 3.94 5.48 3.10
CA ASP A 101 3.20 4.44 3.78
C ASP A 101 2.94 4.73 5.26
N SER A 102 1.80 4.29 5.74
CA SER A 102 1.39 4.46 7.14
C SER A 102 2.20 3.62 8.14
N ASP A 103 3.04 2.70 7.68
CA ASP A 103 3.89 1.86 8.51
C ASP A 103 4.91 2.65 9.35
N LEU A 104 5.30 3.84 8.90
CA LEU A 104 6.22 4.73 9.61
C LEU A 104 5.54 5.67 10.62
N ILE A 105 4.21 5.73 10.65
CA ILE A 105 3.48 6.68 11.50
C ILE A 105 3.83 6.52 12.99
N GLY A 106 3.96 5.28 13.45
CA GLY A 106 4.33 4.98 14.84
C GLY A 106 5.72 5.47 15.22
N THR A 107 6.66 5.50 14.27
CA THR A 107 8.01 6.02 14.46
C THR A 107 7.99 7.55 14.45
N HIS A 108 7.41 8.14 13.41
CA HIS A 108 7.41 9.58 13.21
C HIS A 108 6.65 10.32 14.33
N SER A 109 5.48 9.82 14.73
CA SER A 109 4.69 10.39 15.82
C SER A 109 5.39 10.29 17.18
N ARG A 110 5.99 9.13 17.49
CA ARG A 110 6.70 8.90 18.75
C ARG A 110 7.87 9.82 18.95
N TYR A 111 8.60 10.13 17.90
CA TYR A 111 9.74 11.05 17.97
C TYR A 111 9.35 12.51 17.78
N GLY A 112 8.08 12.83 17.53
CA GLY A 112 7.60 14.18 17.32
C GLY A 112 8.10 14.82 16.03
N TYR A 113 8.33 14.03 15.01
CA TYR A 113 8.82 14.50 13.72
C TYR A 113 7.73 15.02 12.79
N VAL A 114 6.49 14.74 13.12
CA VAL A 114 5.31 15.12 12.33
C VAL A 114 4.27 15.80 13.20
N VAL A 115 3.49 16.67 12.59
CA VAL A 115 2.42 17.39 13.26
C VAL A 115 1.23 16.44 13.46
N ALA A 116 0.64 16.45 14.66
CA ALA A 116 -0.65 15.82 14.90
C ALA A 116 -1.73 16.63 14.20
N LEU A 117 -2.20 16.18 13.05
CA LEU A 117 -3.17 16.91 12.22
C LEU A 117 -4.49 17.12 12.95
N SER A 118 -4.97 16.14 13.73
CA SER A 118 -6.17 16.32 14.56
C SER A 118 -6.04 17.49 15.51
N ASP A 119 -4.93 17.56 16.26
CA ASP A 119 -4.70 18.68 17.19
C ASP A 119 -4.57 20.00 16.44
N PHE A 120 -3.86 20.02 15.32
CA PHE A 120 -3.69 21.22 14.51
C PHE A 120 -5.02 21.74 13.96
N MET A 121 -5.83 20.85 13.38
CA MET A 121 -7.14 21.21 12.83
C MET A 121 -8.11 21.74 13.89
N GLU A 122 -8.03 21.23 15.11
CA GLU A 122 -8.89 21.69 16.22
C GLU A 122 -8.41 23.00 16.85
N ASN A 123 -7.14 23.36 16.73
CA ASN A 123 -6.53 24.50 17.40
C ASN A 123 -5.98 25.54 16.41
N GLU A 124 -4.70 25.50 16.13
CA GLU A 124 -3.99 26.52 15.35
C GLU A 124 -4.45 26.59 13.90
N GLY A 125 -4.79 25.44 13.33
CA GLY A 125 -5.28 25.29 11.96
C GLY A 125 -6.78 25.42 11.79
N ALA A 126 -7.55 25.61 12.85
CA ALA A 126 -9.02 25.59 12.79
C ALA A 126 -9.62 26.57 11.76
N ALA A 127 -9.02 27.75 11.61
CA ALA A 127 -9.45 28.74 10.62
C ALA A 127 -9.14 28.34 9.16
N PHE A 128 -8.26 27.37 8.96
CA PHE A 128 -7.77 26.89 7.67
C PHE A 128 -8.17 25.43 7.38
N THR A 129 -8.92 24.83 8.28
CA THR A 129 -9.50 23.50 8.08
C THR A 129 -10.83 23.64 7.34
N LEU A 130 -10.98 22.89 6.24
CA LEU A 130 -12.19 22.91 5.43
C LEU A 130 -13.40 22.48 6.29
N PRO A 131 -14.45 23.30 6.41
CA PRO A 131 -15.59 22.99 7.29
C PRO A 131 -16.41 21.76 6.88
N THR A 132 -16.27 21.34 5.62
CA THR A 132 -16.94 20.17 5.04
C THR A 132 -16.01 18.95 5.00
N LEU A 133 -14.81 19.04 5.59
CA LEU A 133 -13.90 17.89 5.67
C LEU A 133 -14.51 16.84 6.61
N ASP A 134 -14.88 15.71 6.05
CA ASP A 134 -15.41 14.56 6.77
C ASP A 134 -14.30 13.50 6.90
N LEU A 135 -13.69 13.44 8.07
CA LEU A 135 -12.62 12.49 8.34
C LEU A 135 -13.12 11.03 8.43
N GLU A 136 -14.41 10.85 8.72
CA GLU A 136 -15.01 9.51 8.81
C GLU A 136 -15.28 8.90 7.42
N ASP A 137 -15.39 9.73 6.39
CA ASP A 137 -15.56 9.29 5.01
C ASP A 137 -14.26 8.73 4.39
N PHE A 138 -13.11 9.03 4.97
CA PHE A 138 -11.85 8.48 4.49
C PHE A 138 -11.74 6.98 4.77
N ILE A 139 -11.62 6.19 3.72
CA ILE A 139 -11.30 4.76 3.85
C ILE A 139 -9.89 4.64 4.47
N GLY A 140 -9.79 3.87 5.56
CA GLY A 140 -8.49 3.59 6.18
C GLY A 140 -7.95 4.67 7.11
N ILE A 141 -8.76 5.61 7.59
CA ILE A 141 -8.33 6.62 8.57
C ILE A 141 -7.65 6.01 9.82
N SER A 142 -7.99 4.79 10.18
CA SER A 142 -7.33 4.07 11.28
C SER A 142 -5.84 3.76 11.02
N PHE A 143 -5.42 3.66 9.78
CA PHE A 143 -4.00 3.48 9.42
C PHE A 143 -3.20 4.75 9.58
N THR A 144 -3.85 5.91 9.57
CA THR A 144 -3.22 7.23 9.73
C THR A 144 -3.33 7.77 11.15
N THR A 145 -3.87 6.95 12.06
CA THR A 145 -4.03 7.26 13.48
C THR A 145 -2.90 6.62 14.29
N GLY A 146 -2.19 7.43 15.04
CA GLY A 146 -1.12 6.98 15.92
C GLY A 146 -1.63 6.18 17.14
N PRO A 147 -0.75 5.50 17.87
CA PRO A 147 -1.12 4.75 19.08
C PRO A 147 -1.74 5.60 20.19
N ASP A 148 -1.53 6.90 20.14
CA ASP A 148 -2.11 7.89 21.07
C ASP A 148 -3.51 8.36 20.66
N GLY A 149 -4.05 7.85 19.57
CA GLY A 149 -5.37 8.18 19.04
C GLY A 149 -5.41 9.44 18.18
N LYS A 150 -4.27 10.07 17.92
CA LYS A 150 -4.20 11.28 17.08
C LYS A 150 -3.99 10.93 15.62
N ILE A 151 -4.56 11.72 14.73
CA ILE A 151 -4.38 11.60 13.27
C ILE A 151 -3.11 12.37 12.90
N TYR A 152 -2.19 11.70 12.23
CA TYR A 152 -0.91 12.26 11.79
C TYR A 152 -0.77 12.37 10.27
N GLN A 153 -1.62 11.67 9.53
CA GLN A 153 -1.69 11.69 8.07
C GLN A 153 -3.15 11.75 7.64
N LEU A 154 -3.40 12.14 6.42
CA LEU A 154 -4.68 11.87 5.75
C LEU A 154 -4.45 10.74 4.75
N PRO A 155 -5.41 9.83 4.61
CA PRO A 155 -5.32 8.80 3.57
C PRO A 155 -5.33 9.44 2.19
N ASP A 156 -4.33 9.12 1.39
CA ASP A 156 -4.20 9.55 0.01
C ASP A 156 -4.76 8.47 -0.93
N GLN A 157 -4.22 7.28 -0.83
CA GLN A 157 -4.66 6.13 -1.60
C GLN A 157 -4.63 4.86 -0.77
N GLN A 158 -5.35 3.84 -1.24
CA GLN A 158 -5.34 2.52 -0.62
C GLN A 158 -4.82 1.48 -1.59
N PHE A 159 -4.03 0.58 -1.06
CA PHE A 159 -3.55 -0.59 -1.77
C PHE A 159 -4.26 -1.84 -1.31
N ALA A 160 -4.47 -2.76 -2.24
CA ALA A 160 -4.92 -4.10 -1.94
C ALA A 160 -3.98 -5.09 -2.63
N ASN A 161 -3.52 -6.09 -1.88
CA ASN A 161 -2.82 -7.20 -2.47
C ASN A 161 -3.82 -8.09 -3.18
N LEU A 162 -3.63 -8.25 -4.48
CA LEU A 162 -4.52 -9.03 -5.35
C LEU A 162 -3.74 -10.19 -5.95
N TYR A 163 -4.44 -11.29 -6.15
CA TYR A 163 -3.91 -12.39 -6.92
C TYR A 163 -4.10 -12.11 -8.41
N TRP A 164 -2.98 -11.88 -9.11
CA TRP A 164 -2.95 -11.67 -10.55
C TRP A 164 -2.74 -12.99 -11.29
N PHE A 165 -3.57 -13.27 -12.28
CA PHE A 165 -3.49 -14.49 -13.07
C PHE A 165 -3.88 -14.26 -14.53
N ARG A 166 -3.40 -15.11 -15.42
CA ARG A 166 -3.75 -15.09 -16.83
C ARG A 166 -5.13 -15.74 -17.00
N TYR A 167 -6.14 -14.89 -17.18
CA TYR A 167 -7.52 -15.34 -17.34
C TYR A 167 -7.69 -16.27 -18.54
N ASP A 168 -7.00 -16.01 -19.65
CA ASP A 168 -7.01 -16.84 -20.85
C ASP A 168 -6.47 -18.25 -20.55
N TRP A 169 -5.37 -18.40 -19.84
CA TRP A 169 -4.81 -19.69 -19.44
C TRP A 169 -5.72 -20.44 -18.47
N PHE A 170 -6.27 -19.75 -17.49
CA PHE A 170 -7.19 -20.32 -16.51
C PHE A 170 -8.57 -20.66 -17.11
N SER A 171 -8.88 -20.11 -18.30
CA SER A 171 -10.12 -20.40 -19.04
C SER A 171 -9.92 -21.49 -20.11
N ASP A 172 -8.68 -21.85 -20.44
CA ASP A 172 -8.39 -22.85 -21.45
C ASP A 172 -8.85 -24.25 -21.03
N SER A 173 -9.64 -24.89 -21.88
CA SER A 173 -10.26 -26.18 -21.56
C SER A 173 -9.26 -27.33 -21.47
N GLN A 174 -8.14 -27.27 -22.20
CA GLN A 174 -7.12 -28.30 -22.18
C GLN A 174 -6.25 -28.18 -20.93
N LEU A 175 -5.86 -26.95 -20.58
CA LEU A 175 -5.13 -26.69 -19.36
C LEU A 175 -5.95 -27.05 -18.11
N LYS A 176 -7.25 -26.73 -18.09
CA LYS A 176 -8.15 -27.14 -17.01
C LYS A 176 -8.22 -28.65 -16.85
N LYS A 177 -8.43 -29.36 -17.94
CA LYS A 177 -8.49 -30.83 -17.92
C LYS A 177 -7.17 -31.42 -17.44
N HIS A 178 -6.05 -30.95 -17.97
CA HIS A 178 -4.72 -31.44 -17.61
C HIS A 178 -4.41 -31.19 -16.12
N PHE A 179 -4.76 -30.01 -15.60
CA PHE A 179 -4.61 -29.69 -14.17
C PHE A 179 -5.45 -30.63 -13.30
N GLU A 180 -6.73 -30.84 -13.65
CA GLU A 180 -7.64 -31.70 -12.90
C GLU A 180 -7.18 -33.18 -12.89
N GLU A 181 -6.60 -33.65 -14.01
CA GLU A 181 -6.02 -35.00 -14.11
C GLU A 181 -4.84 -35.19 -13.14
N ILE A 182 -4.05 -34.15 -12.89
CA ILE A 182 -2.86 -34.22 -12.01
C ILE A 182 -3.24 -34.02 -10.55
N TYR A 183 -4.02 -32.95 -10.24
CA TYR A 183 -4.25 -32.51 -8.87
C TYR A 183 -5.61 -32.94 -8.30
N GLY A 184 -6.54 -33.42 -9.15
CA GLY A 184 -7.82 -33.96 -8.70
C GLY A 184 -8.88 -32.93 -8.36
N TYR A 185 -8.67 -31.66 -8.73
CA TYR A 185 -9.64 -30.57 -8.58
C TYR A 185 -9.50 -29.54 -9.71
N PRO A 186 -10.55 -28.71 -9.98
CA PRO A 186 -10.52 -27.80 -11.12
C PRO A 186 -9.45 -26.69 -10.98
N LEU A 187 -8.78 -26.34 -12.09
CA LEU A 187 -7.98 -25.13 -12.19
C LEU A 187 -8.86 -23.88 -12.02
N GLY A 188 -8.51 -23.04 -11.07
CA GLY A 188 -9.21 -21.80 -10.76
C GLY A 188 -8.37 -20.90 -9.85
N VAL A 189 -8.96 -19.79 -9.41
CA VAL A 189 -8.31 -18.92 -8.40
C VAL A 189 -8.04 -19.75 -7.13
N PRO A 190 -6.80 -19.76 -6.61
CA PRO A 190 -6.46 -20.57 -5.45
C PRO A 190 -7.24 -20.15 -4.22
N ILE A 191 -7.79 -21.12 -3.51
CA ILE A 191 -8.55 -20.90 -2.28
C ILE A 191 -7.68 -20.95 -1.03
N ASN A 192 -6.44 -21.39 -1.17
CA ASN A 192 -5.45 -21.49 -0.10
C ASN A 192 -4.04 -21.60 -0.68
N TRP A 193 -3.02 -21.58 0.17
CA TRP A 193 -1.62 -21.64 -0.25
C TRP A 193 -1.20 -22.99 -0.84
N SER A 194 -1.86 -24.06 -0.49
CA SER A 194 -1.61 -25.37 -1.13
C SER A 194 -2.06 -25.35 -2.58
N ALA A 195 -3.27 -24.87 -2.85
CA ALA A 195 -3.76 -24.69 -4.21
C ALA A 195 -2.90 -23.68 -5.01
N TYR A 196 -2.42 -22.64 -4.38
CA TYR A 196 -1.47 -21.70 -5.00
C TYR A 196 -0.18 -22.41 -5.43
N GLN A 197 0.39 -23.25 -4.56
CA GLN A 197 1.60 -24.02 -4.88
C GLN A 197 1.36 -25.02 -6.03
N ASP A 198 0.23 -25.72 -6.02
CA ASP A 198 -0.13 -26.66 -7.09
C ASP A 198 -0.22 -25.95 -8.45
N ILE A 199 -0.83 -24.77 -8.49
CA ILE A 199 -0.92 -23.92 -9.68
C ILE A 199 0.48 -23.46 -10.13
N ALA A 200 1.30 -23.00 -9.18
CA ALA A 200 2.67 -22.59 -9.46
C ALA A 200 3.50 -23.72 -10.06
N GLU A 201 3.40 -24.90 -9.49
CA GLU A 201 4.05 -26.10 -9.99
C GLU A 201 3.53 -26.50 -11.37
N PHE A 202 2.22 -26.54 -11.56
CA PHE A 202 1.59 -26.89 -12.81
C PHE A 202 2.11 -26.07 -13.98
N PHE A 203 2.05 -24.76 -13.91
CA PHE A 203 2.51 -23.93 -15.01
C PHE A 203 4.01 -24.03 -15.23
N THR A 204 4.81 -24.13 -14.17
CA THR A 204 6.27 -24.15 -14.28
C THR A 204 6.82 -25.51 -14.70
N LYS A 205 6.26 -26.62 -14.20
CA LYS A 205 6.86 -27.96 -14.39
C LYS A 205 6.11 -28.83 -15.35
N GLU A 206 4.79 -28.71 -15.45
CA GLU A 206 3.97 -29.55 -16.34
C GLU A 206 3.71 -28.85 -17.67
N VAL A 207 3.26 -27.60 -17.67
CA VAL A 207 3.01 -26.81 -18.88
C VAL A 207 4.32 -26.34 -19.52
N LYS A 208 5.19 -25.70 -18.78
CA LYS A 208 6.53 -25.20 -19.13
C LYS A 208 6.58 -24.13 -20.21
N GLU A 209 5.73 -24.22 -21.23
CA GLU A 209 5.76 -23.37 -22.42
C GLU A 209 4.35 -23.17 -22.96
N ILE A 210 4.02 -21.94 -23.37
CA ILE A 210 2.81 -21.61 -24.12
C ILE A 210 3.24 -20.72 -25.28
N ASP A 211 2.80 -21.04 -26.49
CA ASP A 211 3.13 -20.30 -27.73
C ASP A 211 4.64 -20.10 -27.94
N GLY A 212 5.45 -21.09 -27.59
CA GLY A 212 6.90 -21.03 -27.75
C GLY A 212 7.62 -20.17 -26.72
N GLN A 213 6.93 -19.74 -25.67
CA GLN A 213 7.50 -18.94 -24.60
C GLN A 213 7.47 -19.70 -23.26
N PRO A 214 8.56 -19.69 -22.50
CA PRO A 214 8.58 -20.32 -21.18
C PRO A 214 7.56 -19.64 -20.26
N VAL A 215 6.85 -20.44 -19.45
CA VAL A 215 5.88 -19.96 -18.48
C VAL A 215 6.30 -20.31 -17.06
N TYR A 216 5.96 -19.44 -16.15
CA TYR A 216 6.23 -19.56 -14.72
C TYR A 216 4.93 -19.38 -13.96
N GLY A 217 4.74 -20.23 -12.97
CA GLY A 217 3.50 -20.22 -12.19
C GLY A 217 3.56 -19.34 -10.94
N HIS A 218 4.70 -18.72 -10.68
CA HIS A 218 4.90 -17.81 -9.55
C HIS A 218 5.70 -16.57 -9.95
N MET A 219 5.32 -15.44 -9.39
CA MET A 219 6.09 -14.21 -9.47
C MET A 219 5.83 -13.39 -8.20
N ASP A 220 6.88 -13.01 -7.52
CA ASP A 220 6.83 -12.10 -6.37
C ASP A 220 8.18 -11.40 -6.19
N TYR A 221 8.28 -10.50 -5.21
CA TYR A 221 9.50 -9.76 -4.92
C TYR A 221 10.62 -10.69 -4.42
N GLY A 222 11.83 -10.50 -4.94
CA GLY A 222 13.00 -11.28 -4.51
C GLY A 222 14.20 -10.41 -4.16
N LYS A 223 14.19 -9.13 -4.53
CA LYS A 223 15.26 -8.18 -4.24
C LYS A 223 15.29 -7.87 -2.74
N LYS A 224 16.50 -7.72 -2.19
CA LYS A 224 16.68 -7.22 -0.83
C LYS A 224 16.31 -5.72 -0.79
N ASP A 225 15.10 -5.45 -0.39
CA ASP A 225 14.47 -4.14 -0.39
C ASP A 225 13.45 -4.08 0.76
N PRO A 226 13.11 -2.91 1.34
CA PRO A 226 12.08 -2.79 2.37
C PRO A 226 10.74 -3.43 2.00
N SER A 227 10.31 -3.31 0.74
CA SER A 227 9.05 -3.88 0.22
C SER A 227 8.96 -5.41 0.39
N LEU A 228 10.09 -6.11 0.43
CA LEU A 228 10.12 -7.55 0.70
C LEU A 228 9.54 -7.90 2.07
N GLY A 229 9.67 -6.98 3.03
CA GLY A 229 9.10 -7.15 4.38
C GLY A 229 7.58 -7.24 4.36
N TRP A 230 6.92 -6.43 3.57
CA TRP A 230 5.46 -6.46 3.44
C TRP A 230 4.98 -7.74 2.79
N ARG A 231 5.58 -8.09 1.67
CA ARG A 231 5.21 -9.29 0.93
C ARG A 231 5.38 -10.55 1.77
N PHE A 232 6.48 -10.65 2.48
CA PHE A 232 6.71 -11.76 3.41
C PHE A 232 5.72 -11.76 4.58
N THR A 233 5.38 -10.59 5.12
CA THR A 233 4.45 -10.48 6.25
C THR A 233 3.05 -10.93 5.88
N ASP A 234 2.55 -10.60 4.69
CA ASP A 234 1.26 -11.05 4.19
C ASP A 234 1.19 -12.58 4.09
N ALA A 235 2.20 -13.19 3.45
CA ALA A 235 2.30 -14.63 3.34
C ALA A 235 2.40 -15.29 4.72
N TRP A 236 3.28 -14.79 5.58
CA TRP A 236 3.48 -15.30 6.92
C TRP A 236 2.23 -15.22 7.79
N LEU A 237 1.57 -14.06 7.86
CA LEU A 237 0.37 -13.90 8.67
C LEU A 237 -0.77 -14.79 8.18
N SER A 238 -0.95 -14.91 6.88
CA SER A 238 -1.98 -15.77 6.32
C SER A 238 -1.70 -17.27 6.50
N MET A 239 -0.45 -17.70 6.42
CA MET A 239 -0.05 -19.08 6.74
C MET A 239 -0.14 -19.38 8.24
N ALA A 240 0.07 -18.38 9.09
CA ALA A 240 0.09 -18.55 10.55
C ALA A 240 -1.30 -18.65 11.19
N GLY A 241 -2.37 -18.29 10.52
CA GLY A 241 -3.65 -18.34 11.22
C GLY A 241 -4.90 -17.98 10.46
N ALA A 242 -4.78 -17.57 9.20
CA ALA A 242 -5.92 -17.00 8.51
C ALA A 242 -6.63 -17.95 7.51
N GLY A 243 -6.43 -19.26 7.59
CA GLY A 243 -7.39 -20.11 6.92
C GLY A 243 -6.94 -21.02 5.79
N ASP A 244 -5.65 -21.28 5.60
CA ASP A 244 -5.22 -22.34 4.69
C ASP A 244 -5.30 -23.71 5.39
N LYS A 245 -6.21 -24.55 4.94
CA LYS A 245 -6.45 -25.86 5.52
C LYS A 245 -5.41 -26.92 5.18
N GLY A 246 -4.55 -26.66 4.21
CA GLY A 246 -3.55 -27.60 3.72
C GLY A 246 -2.20 -27.47 4.39
N ILE A 247 -1.99 -26.48 5.23
CA ILE A 247 -0.72 -26.19 5.89
C ILE A 247 -0.90 -25.89 7.39
N PRO A 248 0.21 -25.70 8.12
CA PRO A 248 0.23 -25.58 9.57
C PRO A 248 -0.65 -24.51 10.21
N ASN A 249 -1.20 -23.59 9.45
CA ASN A 249 -2.18 -22.65 9.95
C ASN A 249 -3.47 -23.32 10.49
N GLY A 250 -3.69 -24.60 10.21
CA GLY A 250 -4.73 -25.41 10.84
C GLY A 250 -4.38 -25.91 12.24
N LEU A 251 -3.14 -25.70 12.70
CA LEU A 251 -2.70 -26.02 14.06
C LEU A 251 -3.07 -24.89 15.04
N PRO A 252 -3.10 -25.18 16.35
CA PRO A 252 -3.23 -24.14 17.35
C PRO A 252 -2.16 -23.06 17.15
N VAL A 253 -2.60 -21.84 16.98
CA VAL A 253 -1.74 -20.72 16.56
C VAL A 253 -0.59 -20.44 17.53
N ASP A 254 -0.80 -20.71 18.80
CA ASP A 254 0.22 -20.55 19.85
C ASP A 254 1.44 -21.45 19.66
N GLU A 255 1.29 -22.59 19.01
CA GLU A 255 2.44 -23.46 18.67
C GLU A 255 3.31 -22.84 17.59
N TRP A 256 2.75 -21.97 16.76
CA TRP A 256 3.45 -21.26 15.70
C TRP A 256 3.94 -19.87 16.11
N GLY A 257 3.63 -19.42 17.31
CA GLY A 257 4.15 -18.19 17.89
C GLY A 257 3.40 -16.91 17.51
N ILE A 258 2.32 -17.03 16.76
CA ILE A 258 1.45 -15.90 16.40
C ILE A 258 -0.01 -16.38 16.33
N ARG A 259 -0.92 -15.53 16.76
CA ARG A 259 -2.35 -15.70 16.61
C ARG A 259 -2.94 -14.46 15.95
N VAL A 260 -3.91 -14.65 15.07
CA VAL A 260 -4.60 -13.55 14.38
C VAL A 260 -6.07 -13.58 14.77
N GLU A 261 -6.58 -12.49 15.30
CA GLU A 261 -7.98 -12.27 15.61
C GLU A 261 -8.47 -10.98 14.96
N GLY A 262 -9.49 -11.08 14.10
CA GLY A 262 -10.01 -9.92 13.38
C GLY A 262 -8.94 -9.17 12.56
N CYS A 263 -8.11 -9.89 11.80
CA CYS A 263 -6.99 -9.36 11.02
C CYS A 263 -5.88 -8.69 11.86
N ARG A 264 -5.86 -8.89 13.17
CA ARG A 264 -4.83 -8.35 14.06
C ARG A 264 -3.98 -9.47 14.65
N PRO A 265 -2.64 -9.38 14.59
CA PRO A 265 -1.79 -10.34 15.28
C PRO A 265 -1.93 -10.19 16.79
N VAL A 266 -2.15 -11.32 17.47
CA VAL A 266 -2.24 -11.39 18.93
C VAL A 266 -1.44 -12.60 19.42
N GLY A 267 -1.06 -12.62 20.70
CA GLY A 267 -0.46 -13.79 21.34
C GLY A 267 0.97 -14.12 20.91
N SER A 268 1.66 -13.27 20.14
CA SER A 268 3.09 -13.43 19.95
C SER A 268 3.85 -13.09 21.23
N SER A 269 4.90 -13.83 21.55
CA SER A 269 5.66 -13.61 22.77
C SER A 269 7.17 -13.49 22.52
N VAL A 270 7.80 -12.56 23.23
CA VAL A 270 9.25 -12.35 23.18
C VAL A 270 10.01 -13.60 23.64
N SER A 271 9.48 -14.35 24.62
CA SER A 271 10.10 -15.58 25.12
C SER A 271 10.16 -16.71 24.09
N ARG A 272 9.35 -16.64 23.05
CA ARG A 272 9.36 -17.57 21.91
C ARG A 272 10.10 -17.00 20.69
N GLY A 273 10.92 -15.97 20.86
CA GLY A 273 11.65 -15.32 19.79
C GLY A 273 10.86 -14.20 19.08
N GLY A 274 9.71 -13.82 19.62
CA GLY A 274 8.79 -12.89 18.98
C GLY A 274 8.11 -13.49 17.75
N ALA A 275 7.24 -12.73 17.12
CA ALA A 275 6.47 -13.20 15.96
C ALA A 275 7.38 -13.52 14.76
N THR A 276 8.39 -12.72 14.50
CA THR A 276 9.28 -12.84 13.32
C THR A 276 10.27 -14.02 13.41
N ASN A 277 10.43 -14.64 14.56
CA ASN A 277 11.26 -15.83 14.76
C ASN A 277 10.45 -17.03 15.27
N SER A 278 9.17 -17.04 14.99
CA SER A 278 8.29 -18.17 15.32
C SER A 278 8.41 -19.29 14.29
N PRO A 279 7.98 -20.51 14.63
CA PRO A 279 7.88 -21.60 13.65
C PRO A 279 7.06 -21.22 12.42
N ALA A 280 5.99 -20.43 12.58
CA ALA A 280 5.18 -19.94 11.47
C ALA A 280 5.97 -19.02 10.53
N ALA A 281 6.73 -18.09 11.07
CA ALA A 281 7.56 -17.19 10.28
C ALA A 281 8.66 -17.94 9.51
N VAL A 282 9.31 -18.88 10.18
CA VAL A 282 10.35 -19.74 9.55
C VAL A 282 9.73 -20.58 8.42
N TYR A 283 8.56 -21.18 8.65
CA TYR A 283 7.87 -21.95 7.64
C TYR A 283 7.49 -21.11 6.43
N ALA A 284 6.89 -19.93 6.66
CA ALA A 284 6.47 -19.03 5.58
C ALA A 284 7.69 -18.51 4.78
N LEU A 285 8.79 -18.18 5.46
CA LEU A 285 10.02 -17.76 4.80
C LEU A 285 10.62 -18.87 3.94
N GLN A 286 10.61 -20.11 4.44
CA GLN A 286 11.08 -21.25 3.65
C GLN A 286 10.23 -21.45 2.40
N LYS A 287 8.90 -21.39 2.53
CA LYS A 287 7.97 -21.47 1.39
C LYS A 287 8.19 -20.36 0.38
N TYR A 288 8.34 -19.14 0.84
CA TYR A 288 8.59 -17.97 -0.02
C TYR A 288 9.88 -18.16 -0.85
N ILE A 289 10.95 -18.57 -0.20
CA ILE A 289 12.23 -18.85 -0.88
C ILE A 289 12.12 -20.03 -1.86
N ASP A 290 11.44 -21.10 -1.46
CA ASP A 290 11.28 -22.29 -2.29
C ASP A 290 10.45 -21.99 -3.55
N TRP A 291 9.40 -21.20 -3.44
CA TRP A 291 8.58 -20.81 -4.58
C TRP A 291 9.34 -19.91 -5.56
N LEU A 292 10.05 -18.91 -5.06
CA LEU A 292 10.91 -18.06 -5.90
C LEU A 292 11.96 -18.90 -6.66
N LYS A 293 12.58 -19.88 -6.00
CA LYS A 293 13.59 -20.76 -6.64
C LYS A 293 13.01 -21.77 -7.61
N SER A 294 11.81 -22.27 -7.32
CA SER A 294 11.27 -23.45 -8.03
C SER A 294 10.26 -23.09 -9.13
N TYR A 295 9.60 -21.94 -9.02
CA TYR A 295 8.44 -21.60 -9.84
C TYR A 295 8.48 -20.22 -10.47
N ALA A 296 9.43 -19.36 -10.07
CA ALA A 296 9.59 -18.02 -10.64
C ALA A 296 10.72 -17.96 -11.68
N PRO A 297 10.70 -16.97 -12.58
CA PRO A 297 11.84 -16.70 -13.44
C PRO A 297 13.06 -16.27 -12.62
N ALA A 298 14.26 -16.49 -13.14
CA ALA A 298 15.51 -16.20 -12.42
C ALA A 298 15.65 -14.71 -12.04
N GLU A 299 15.09 -13.85 -12.87
CA GLU A 299 15.09 -12.39 -12.72
C GLU A 299 14.28 -11.94 -11.49
N ALA A 300 13.32 -12.75 -11.02
CA ALA A 300 12.51 -12.43 -9.84
C ALA A 300 13.35 -12.11 -8.59
N SER A 301 14.54 -12.73 -8.48
CA SER A 301 15.48 -12.44 -7.38
C SER A 301 16.01 -11.01 -7.34
N GLY A 302 15.88 -10.27 -8.43
CA GLY A 302 16.28 -8.86 -8.54
C GLY A 302 15.11 -7.88 -8.63
N MET A 303 13.89 -8.36 -8.54
CA MET A 303 12.69 -7.52 -8.69
C MET A 303 12.13 -7.07 -7.35
N THR A 304 11.60 -5.86 -7.34
CA THR A 304 10.90 -5.20 -6.22
C THR A 304 9.77 -4.35 -6.80
N PHE A 305 9.12 -3.62 -5.94
CA PHE A 305 8.09 -2.63 -6.30
C PHE A 305 8.69 -1.53 -7.19
#